data_160fdee1c9ba41048d335a183c14a74e
#
_entry.id   160fdee1c9ba41048d335a183c14a74e
#
_cell.length_a   1.000
_cell.length_b   1.000
_cell.length_c   1.000
_cell.angle_alpha   90.00
_cell.angle_beta   90.00
_cell.angle_gamma   90.00
#
_symmetry.space_group_name_H-M   'P 1'
#
loop_
_entity.id
_entity.type
_entity.pdbx_description
1 polymer ?
#
loop_
_entity_poly.entity_id
_entity_poly.type
_entity_poly.pdbx_seq_one_letter_code
_entity_poly.pdbx_strand_id
1 'polypeptide(L)'
;MSFESLGLHASIVKAVTEAGYEKPTPVQEQAVPAGIAGRDMLVSSQTGSGKTAAFMLPALNKFANAEPAAAARTPAQEAQAARAKGERVRFKAAQPKMLVLTPTRELALQVTQATEQYTAHMRRIRAVSILGGMPYPKQMQLLAKNPEILVATPGRLIDHMESGKIDFSQLEILVLDEADRMLDMGFIDDIEKIVAATPDNRQTMLFSATLDGVVGNMARRITKDPQVIQIVSATNRHENITQKVHFVDDLSHKNRLLDHLLRDETMDQAVVFTATKRDADMIADRLNIAGFAAAALHGDMHQGARNRTLDGMRRGQVRVLVATDVAARGIDVPTITHVVNYDLPKFPEDYVHRIGRTGRAGRNGTAVSLVNHAEGMNVKRIERFTKQTIPVDVVVGFEPKRSAPARTSARTGAGWKPGDGRNAAKPGQRSFSKPNATGSREGGGFRSEGGPRREGSGGYRGSNPRSSEGARRSFGDR
;
A
#
# COMPACT_ATOMS: atom_id res chain seq x y z
N MET A 1 15.65 24.76 -7.88
CA MET A 1 16.94 24.07 -7.66
C MET A 1 17.21 23.08 -8.78
N SER A 2 18.48 22.73 -9.05
CA SER A 2 18.85 21.63 -9.97
C SER A 2 19.33 20.42 -9.16
N PHE A 3 19.41 19.23 -9.77
CA PHE A 3 19.96 18.05 -9.08
C PHE A 3 21.43 18.22 -8.70
N GLU A 4 22.19 19.00 -9.45
CA GLU A 4 23.58 19.35 -9.15
C GLU A 4 23.70 20.11 -7.84
N SER A 5 22.75 21.03 -7.54
CA SER A 5 22.76 21.82 -6.31
C SER A 5 22.38 21.02 -5.04
N LEU A 6 21.93 19.77 -5.19
CA LEU A 6 21.59 18.88 -4.06
C LEU A 6 22.80 18.17 -3.46
N GLY A 7 24.02 18.35 -3.99
CA GLY A 7 25.24 17.72 -3.49
C GLY A 7 25.39 16.26 -3.91
N LEU A 8 24.76 15.82 -5.00
CA LEU A 8 24.84 14.48 -5.53
C LEU A 8 26.12 14.26 -6.33
N HIS A 9 26.64 13.05 -6.28
CA HIS A 9 27.78 12.62 -7.10
C HIS A 9 27.46 12.73 -8.61
N ALA A 10 28.44 13.16 -9.41
CA ALA A 10 28.27 13.45 -10.84
C ALA A 10 27.67 12.28 -11.65
N SER A 11 28.00 11.03 -11.31
CA SER A 11 27.41 9.84 -11.96
C SER A 11 25.90 9.71 -11.72
N ILE A 12 25.41 10.14 -10.55
CA ILE A 12 23.99 10.11 -10.21
C ILE A 12 23.27 11.23 -10.94
N VAL A 13 23.82 12.45 -10.93
CA VAL A 13 23.26 13.58 -11.67
C VAL A 13 23.10 13.23 -13.14
N LYS A 14 24.14 12.65 -13.76
CA LYS A 14 24.09 12.18 -15.14
C LYS A 14 22.96 11.17 -15.37
N ALA A 15 22.83 10.17 -14.49
CA ALA A 15 21.81 9.12 -14.62
C ALA A 15 20.37 9.68 -14.51
N VAL A 16 20.10 10.60 -13.57
CA VAL A 16 18.77 11.20 -13.42
C VAL A 16 18.43 12.12 -14.58
N THR A 17 19.40 12.85 -15.14
CA THR A 17 19.20 13.69 -16.32
C THR A 17 18.86 12.84 -17.55
N GLU A 18 19.59 11.72 -17.79
CA GLU A 18 19.31 10.78 -18.87
C GLU A 18 17.95 10.08 -18.70
N ALA A 19 17.51 9.88 -17.45
CA ALA A 19 16.18 9.36 -17.14
C ALA A 19 15.04 10.38 -17.32
N GLY A 20 15.35 11.61 -17.74
CA GLY A 20 14.37 12.67 -18.05
C GLY A 20 13.93 13.50 -16.84
N TYR A 21 14.69 13.49 -15.75
CA TYR A 21 14.41 14.36 -14.60
C TYR A 21 15.03 15.74 -14.82
N GLU A 22 14.21 16.74 -15.10
CA GLU A 22 14.70 18.10 -15.35
C GLU A 22 14.98 18.88 -14.06
N LYS A 23 14.08 18.76 -13.08
CA LYS A 23 14.15 19.48 -11.79
C LYS A 23 13.74 18.57 -10.63
N PRO A 24 14.36 18.72 -9.45
CA PRO A 24 13.92 18.00 -8.28
C PRO A 24 12.52 18.44 -7.84
N THR A 25 11.73 17.50 -7.36
CA THR A 25 10.42 17.78 -6.76
C THR A 25 10.56 18.35 -5.35
N PRO A 26 9.54 19.01 -4.79
CA PRO A 26 9.63 19.58 -3.43
C PRO A 26 10.02 18.57 -2.35
N VAL A 27 9.63 17.28 -2.49
CA VAL A 27 10.08 16.25 -1.55
C VAL A 27 11.55 15.92 -1.72
N GLN A 28 12.04 15.90 -2.96
CA GLN A 28 13.46 15.63 -3.25
C GLN A 28 14.35 16.78 -2.78
N GLU A 29 13.93 18.04 -2.97
CA GLU A 29 14.67 19.23 -2.52
C GLU A 29 14.93 19.22 -1.00
N GLN A 30 13.99 18.68 -0.21
CA GLN A 30 14.12 18.63 1.25
C GLN A 30 14.75 17.32 1.73
N ALA A 31 14.36 16.18 1.15
CA ALA A 31 14.80 14.88 1.64
C ALA A 31 16.21 14.49 1.17
N VAL A 32 16.63 14.90 -0.04
CA VAL A 32 17.95 14.50 -0.55
C VAL A 32 19.09 15.09 0.29
N PRO A 33 19.13 16.39 0.61
CA PRO A 33 20.18 16.93 1.47
C PRO A 33 20.18 16.34 2.87
N ALA A 34 19.00 16.13 3.48
CA ALA A 34 18.86 15.51 4.79
C ALA A 34 19.38 14.06 4.80
N GLY A 35 19.05 13.30 3.74
CA GLY A 35 19.52 11.94 3.56
C GLY A 35 21.02 11.84 3.35
N ILE A 36 21.63 12.76 2.61
CA ILE A 36 23.11 12.87 2.43
C ILE A 36 23.79 13.17 3.77
N ALA A 37 23.17 14.01 4.61
CA ALA A 37 23.67 14.31 5.95
C ALA A 37 23.55 13.14 6.94
N GLY A 38 22.98 11.99 6.51
CA GLY A 38 22.84 10.79 7.33
C GLY A 38 21.74 10.87 8.39
N ARG A 39 20.83 11.85 8.33
CA ARG A 39 19.74 12.01 9.30
C ARG A 39 18.63 11.01 9.05
N ASP A 40 18.02 10.54 10.13
CA ASP A 40 16.74 9.84 10.04
C ASP A 40 15.65 10.78 9.52
N MET A 41 14.68 10.26 8.78
CA MET A 41 13.65 11.09 8.17
C MET A 41 12.26 10.49 8.33
N LEU A 42 11.30 11.37 8.61
CA LEU A 42 9.86 11.08 8.51
C LEU A 42 9.27 11.97 7.42
N VAL A 43 8.91 11.37 6.30
CA VAL A 43 8.46 12.10 5.13
C VAL A 43 7.00 11.83 4.85
N SER A 44 6.16 12.86 5.00
CA SER A 44 4.77 12.82 4.57
C SER A 44 4.64 13.42 3.18
N SER A 45 4.33 12.57 2.22
CA SER A 45 4.07 13.03 0.85
C SER A 45 3.24 11.99 0.08
N GLN A 46 2.50 12.45 -0.92
CA GLN A 46 1.61 11.59 -1.72
C GLN A 46 2.36 10.67 -2.69
N THR A 47 1.64 9.68 -3.22
CA THR A 47 2.11 8.87 -4.35
C THR A 47 2.34 9.76 -5.58
N GLY A 48 3.39 9.47 -6.34
CA GLY A 48 3.75 10.28 -7.51
C GLY A 48 4.50 11.58 -7.21
N SER A 49 4.85 11.89 -5.96
CA SER A 49 5.63 13.07 -5.59
C SER A 49 7.14 12.94 -5.83
N GLY A 50 7.62 11.75 -6.26
CA GLY A 50 9.04 11.49 -6.46
C GLY A 50 9.75 10.90 -5.23
N LYS A 51 9.04 10.24 -4.32
CA LYS A 51 9.59 9.62 -3.10
C LYS A 51 10.73 8.64 -3.37
N THR A 52 10.60 7.81 -4.40
CA THR A 52 11.63 6.81 -4.73
C THR A 52 12.99 7.46 -4.95
N ALA A 53 13.07 8.53 -5.72
CA ALA A 53 14.31 9.28 -5.88
C ALA A 53 14.73 9.97 -4.57
N ALA A 54 13.77 10.47 -3.77
CA ALA A 54 14.07 11.18 -2.53
C ALA A 54 14.82 10.33 -1.51
N PHE A 55 14.57 9.00 -1.42
CA PHE A 55 15.35 8.11 -0.55
C PHE A 55 16.48 7.40 -1.28
N MET A 56 16.33 7.12 -2.56
CA MET A 56 17.35 6.34 -3.28
C MET A 56 18.58 7.19 -3.62
N LEU A 57 18.40 8.43 -4.07
CA LEU A 57 19.52 9.29 -4.47
C LEU A 57 20.53 9.55 -3.34
N PRO A 58 20.12 9.91 -2.10
CA PRO A 58 21.07 10.08 -1.01
C PRO A 58 21.78 8.78 -0.61
N ALA A 59 21.07 7.63 -0.65
CA ALA A 59 21.67 6.33 -0.39
C ALA A 59 22.74 5.97 -1.45
N LEU A 60 22.41 6.16 -2.72
CA LEU A 60 23.37 5.97 -3.81
C LEU A 60 24.56 6.92 -3.74
N ASN A 61 24.33 8.17 -3.31
CA ASN A 61 25.39 9.16 -3.09
C ASN A 61 26.39 8.69 -2.03
N LYS A 62 25.88 8.12 -0.92
CA LYS A 62 26.72 7.50 0.11
C LYS A 62 27.58 6.37 -0.48
N PHE A 63 27.00 5.50 -1.30
CA PHE A 63 27.72 4.38 -1.93
C PHE A 63 28.69 4.83 -3.02
N ALA A 64 28.41 5.93 -3.75
CA ALA A 64 29.29 6.48 -4.75
C ALA A 64 30.57 7.10 -4.13
N ASN A 65 30.42 7.73 -2.97
CA ASN A 65 31.52 8.38 -2.25
C ASN A 65 32.26 7.43 -1.28
N ALA A 66 31.74 6.21 -1.07
CA ALA A 66 32.45 5.23 -0.26
C ALA A 66 33.73 4.78 -0.99
N GLU A 67 34.85 4.74 -0.28
CA GLU A 67 36.08 4.17 -0.82
C GLU A 67 35.83 2.76 -1.37
N PRO A 68 36.39 2.43 -2.55
CA PRO A 68 36.25 1.08 -3.08
C PRO A 68 36.85 0.12 -2.06
N ALA A 69 36.00 -0.65 -1.39
CA ALA A 69 36.45 -1.73 -0.52
C ALA A 69 37.46 -2.55 -1.30
N ALA A 70 38.67 -2.74 -0.75
CA ALA A 70 39.72 -3.55 -1.35
C ALA A 70 39.11 -4.80 -1.93
N ALA A 71 39.44 -5.11 -3.19
CA ALA A 71 38.77 -6.06 -4.07
C ALA A 71 38.48 -7.41 -3.37
N ALA A 72 37.45 -7.45 -2.54
CA ALA A 72 36.94 -8.71 -2.02
C ALA A 72 36.57 -9.60 -3.22
N ARG A 73 36.99 -10.84 -3.15
CA ARG A 73 36.66 -11.83 -4.20
C ARG A 73 35.16 -11.84 -4.40
N THR A 74 34.74 -11.82 -5.66
CA THR A 74 33.29 -11.97 -5.93
C THR A 74 32.84 -13.34 -5.42
N PRO A 75 31.56 -13.51 -5.03
CA PRO A 75 31.04 -14.82 -4.62
C PRO A 75 31.34 -15.93 -5.64
N ALA A 76 31.38 -15.59 -6.93
CA ALA A 76 31.78 -16.54 -7.98
C ALA A 76 33.27 -16.94 -7.89
N GLN A 77 34.16 -15.99 -7.59
CA GLN A 77 35.59 -16.27 -7.39
C GLN A 77 35.82 -17.04 -6.07
N GLU A 78 35.07 -16.76 -5.01
CA GLU A 78 35.07 -17.50 -3.76
C GLU A 78 34.60 -18.95 -3.98
N ALA A 79 33.49 -19.12 -4.72
CA ALA A 79 32.98 -20.44 -5.07
C ALA A 79 33.94 -21.24 -5.95
N GLN A 80 34.64 -20.59 -6.90
CA GLN A 80 35.66 -21.21 -7.72
C GLN A 80 36.90 -21.63 -6.91
N ALA A 81 37.32 -20.78 -5.98
CA ALA A 81 38.43 -21.09 -5.07
C ALA A 81 38.09 -22.24 -4.10
N ALA A 82 36.86 -22.29 -3.58
CA ALA A 82 36.38 -23.40 -2.74
C ALA A 82 36.32 -24.72 -3.52
N ARG A 83 35.79 -24.68 -4.75
CA ARG A 83 35.80 -25.86 -5.66
C ARG A 83 37.19 -26.36 -5.98
N ALA A 84 38.12 -25.44 -6.23
CA ALA A 84 39.53 -25.78 -6.49
C ALA A 84 40.21 -26.45 -5.27
N LYS A 85 39.72 -26.18 -4.05
CA LYS A 85 40.16 -26.80 -2.80
C LYS A 85 39.40 -28.07 -2.43
N GLY A 86 38.43 -28.51 -3.25
CA GLY A 86 37.59 -29.67 -2.95
C GLY A 86 36.53 -29.38 -1.82
N GLU A 87 36.36 -28.11 -1.44
CA GLU A 87 35.42 -27.72 -0.39
C GLU A 87 34.00 -27.60 -0.99
N ARG A 88 33.00 -28.04 -0.24
CA ARG A 88 31.61 -27.78 -0.63
C ARG A 88 31.31 -26.29 -0.54
N VAL A 89 30.88 -25.69 -1.64
CA VAL A 89 30.41 -24.30 -1.67
C VAL A 89 29.19 -24.18 -0.79
N ARG A 90 29.35 -23.61 0.41
CA ARG A 90 28.23 -23.30 1.30
C ARG A 90 27.59 -22.00 0.87
N PHE A 91 26.26 -21.91 0.95
CA PHE A 91 25.56 -20.65 0.75
C PHE A 91 26.00 -19.66 1.83
N LYS A 92 26.54 -18.51 1.42
CA LYS A 92 26.87 -17.40 2.30
C LYS A 92 25.65 -16.47 2.36
N ALA A 93 25.21 -16.10 3.56
CA ALA A 93 24.13 -15.14 3.73
C ALA A 93 24.46 -13.83 3.02
N ALA A 94 23.47 -13.25 2.34
CA ALA A 94 23.62 -11.94 1.71
C ALA A 94 23.69 -10.85 2.78
N GLN A 95 24.60 -9.88 2.63
CA GLN A 95 24.83 -8.78 3.54
C GLN A 95 24.53 -7.44 2.85
N PRO A 96 23.25 -7.08 2.67
CA PRO A 96 22.90 -5.84 2.02
C PRO A 96 23.27 -4.64 2.91
N LYS A 97 23.63 -3.54 2.27
CA LYS A 97 23.91 -2.26 2.92
C LYS A 97 22.65 -1.39 3.05
N MET A 98 21.67 -1.61 2.17
CA MET A 98 20.39 -0.92 2.17
C MET A 98 19.24 -1.91 2.06
N LEU A 99 18.21 -1.72 2.89
CA LEU A 99 16.95 -2.43 2.82
C LEU A 99 15.82 -1.44 2.56
N VAL A 100 15.00 -1.72 1.56
CA VAL A 100 13.76 -0.99 1.27
C VAL A 100 12.58 -1.94 1.48
N LEU A 101 11.71 -1.64 2.43
CA LEU A 101 10.46 -2.35 2.65
C LEU A 101 9.34 -1.66 1.89
N THR A 102 8.52 -2.44 1.20
CA THR A 102 7.37 -1.98 0.42
C THR A 102 6.16 -2.87 0.67
N PRO A 103 4.92 -2.33 0.65
CA PRO A 103 3.71 -3.12 0.90
C PRO A 103 3.40 -4.13 -0.21
N THR A 104 3.80 -3.84 -1.45
CA THR A 104 3.39 -4.63 -2.62
C THR A 104 4.56 -5.02 -3.49
N ARG A 105 4.38 -6.14 -4.21
CA ARG A 105 5.37 -6.65 -5.17
C ARG A 105 5.61 -5.69 -6.32
N GLU A 106 4.54 -5.07 -6.78
CA GLU A 106 4.55 -4.11 -7.88
C GLU A 106 5.41 -2.89 -7.53
N LEU A 107 5.22 -2.34 -6.32
CA LEU A 107 6.03 -1.20 -5.85
C LEU A 107 7.50 -1.61 -5.68
N ALA A 108 7.76 -2.79 -5.12
CA ALA A 108 9.14 -3.29 -4.99
C ALA A 108 9.85 -3.39 -6.35
N LEU A 109 9.15 -3.89 -7.38
CA LEU A 109 9.70 -3.98 -8.74
C LEU A 109 9.96 -2.59 -9.34
N GLN A 110 9.05 -1.63 -9.10
CA GLN A 110 9.23 -0.24 -9.55
C GLN A 110 10.45 0.41 -8.88
N VAL A 111 10.59 0.23 -7.56
CA VAL A 111 11.76 0.74 -6.81
C VAL A 111 13.05 0.12 -7.36
N THR A 112 13.05 -1.19 -7.61
CA THR A 112 14.23 -1.88 -8.18
C THR A 112 14.56 -1.34 -9.57
N GLN A 113 13.56 -1.20 -10.44
CA GLN A 113 13.75 -0.66 -11.80
C GLN A 113 14.26 0.79 -11.78
N ALA A 114 13.68 1.64 -10.92
CA ALA A 114 14.15 3.01 -10.74
C ALA A 114 15.61 3.04 -10.24
N THR A 115 15.96 2.14 -9.31
CA THR A 115 17.33 2.01 -8.81
C THR A 115 18.30 1.65 -9.92
N GLU A 116 17.94 0.72 -10.82
CA GLU A 116 18.75 0.36 -11.99
C GLU A 116 19.00 1.57 -12.90
N GLN A 117 18.00 2.41 -13.11
CA GLN A 117 18.13 3.66 -13.87
C GLN A 117 19.10 4.64 -13.18
N TYR A 118 18.95 4.87 -11.88
CA TYR A 118 19.80 5.80 -11.13
C TYR A 118 21.25 5.33 -11.00
N THR A 119 21.50 4.02 -11.10
CA THR A 119 22.84 3.41 -11.01
C THR A 119 23.49 3.18 -12.36
N ALA A 120 22.91 3.63 -13.48
CA ALA A 120 23.41 3.37 -14.84
C ALA A 120 24.89 3.75 -15.05
N HIS A 121 25.36 4.79 -14.36
CA HIS A 121 26.76 5.26 -14.42
C HIS A 121 27.56 4.94 -13.16
N MET A 122 27.03 4.07 -12.28
CA MET A 122 27.72 3.62 -11.07
C MET A 122 28.29 2.21 -11.25
N ARG A 123 29.49 1.98 -10.71
CA ARG A 123 30.09 0.65 -10.74
C ARG A 123 29.65 -0.16 -9.51
N ARG A 124 29.31 -1.44 -9.71
CA ARG A 124 29.13 -2.46 -8.66
C ARG A 124 27.94 -2.29 -7.71
N ILE A 125 26.95 -1.48 -8.02
CA ILE A 125 25.71 -1.44 -7.23
C ILE A 125 24.69 -2.40 -7.85
N ARG A 126 24.22 -3.37 -7.06
CA ARG A 126 23.18 -4.31 -7.44
C ARG A 126 21.97 -4.12 -6.53
N ALA A 127 20.84 -3.92 -7.14
CA ALA A 127 19.55 -3.95 -6.46
C ALA A 127 18.82 -5.24 -6.82
N VAL A 128 18.25 -5.91 -5.84
CA VAL A 128 17.43 -7.11 -6.08
C VAL A 128 16.14 -7.04 -5.29
N SER A 129 15.08 -7.66 -5.86
CA SER A 129 13.77 -7.75 -5.21
C SER A 129 13.55 -9.13 -4.61
N ILE A 130 13.09 -9.18 -3.34
CA ILE A 130 12.69 -10.38 -2.63
C ILE A 130 11.19 -10.31 -2.32
N LEU A 131 10.41 -11.12 -3.05
CA LEU A 131 8.96 -10.96 -3.14
C LEU A 131 8.24 -12.28 -2.93
N GLY A 132 7.11 -12.24 -2.24
CA GLY A 132 6.18 -13.37 -2.19
C GLY A 132 5.69 -13.76 -3.59
N GLY A 133 5.35 -15.04 -3.81
CA GLY A 133 4.83 -15.54 -5.09
C GLY A 133 5.85 -15.65 -6.23
N MET A 134 7.11 -15.27 -6.01
CA MET A 134 8.20 -15.60 -6.92
C MET A 134 8.90 -16.89 -6.51
N PRO A 135 9.43 -17.68 -7.47
CA PRO A 135 10.13 -18.93 -7.18
C PRO A 135 11.31 -18.72 -6.22
N TYR A 136 11.34 -19.47 -5.12
CA TYR A 136 12.37 -19.38 -4.09
C TYR A 136 13.79 -19.60 -4.65
N PRO A 137 14.04 -20.61 -5.53
CA PRO A 137 15.37 -20.83 -6.10
C PRO A 137 15.92 -19.62 -6.87
N LYS A 138 15.06 -18.90 -7.58
CA LYS A 138 15.48 -17.68 -8.31
C LYS A 138 15.92 -16.59 -7.34
N GLN A 139 15.22 -16.41 -6.24
CA GLN A 139 15.58 -15.44 -5.21
C GLN A 139 16.89 -15.83 -4.51
N MET A 140 17.12 -17.12 -4.27
CA MET A 140 18.38 -17.63 -3.75
C MET A 140 19.57 -17.32 -4.68
N GLN A 141 19.38 -17.44 -5.99
CA GLN A 141 20.42 -17.08 -6.98
C GLN A 141 20.72 -15.57 -6.97
N LEU A 142 19.72 -14.73 -6.72
CA LEU A 142 19.90 -13.29 -6.60
C LEU A 142 20.64 -12.94 -5.30
N LEU A 143 20.25 -13.51 -4.17
CA LEU A 143 20.92 -13.31 -2.87
C LEU A 143 22.37 -13.80 -2.88
N ALA A 144 22.66 -14.91 -3.57
CA ALA A 144 24.03 -15.44 -3.70
C ALA A 144 25.00 -14.46 -4.40
N LYS A 145 24.48 -13.44 -5.10
CA LYS A 145 25.30 -12.38 -5.70
C LYS A 145 25.71 -11.28 -4.72
N ASN A 146 25.26 -11.38 -3.46
CA ASN A 146 25.48 -10.42 -2.40
C ASN A 146 25.12 -8.97 -2.83
N PRO A 147 23.82 -8.67 -3.06
CA PRO A 147 23.39 -7.35 -3.51
C PRO A 147 23.63 -6.28 -2.44
N GLU A 148 24.01 -5.08 -2.86
CA GLU A 148 24.15 -3.91 -1.99
C GLU A 148 22.81 -3.37 -1.53
N ILE A 149 21.77 -3.46 -2.38
CA ILE A 149 20.42 -2.96 -2.14
C ILE A 149 19.43 -4.10 -2.23
N LEU A 150 18.66 -4.27 -1.17
CA LEU A 150 17.59 -5.25 -1.09
C LEU A 150 16.24 -4.53 -1.02
N VAL A 151 15.35 -4.82 -1.95
CA VAL A 151 13.97 -4.32 -1.94
C VAL A 151 13.05 -5.49 -1.65
N ALA A 152 12.20 -5.40 -0.64
CA ALA A 152 11.44 -6.56 -0.20
C ALA A 152 10.02 -6.24 0.26
N THR A 153 9.14 -7.24 0.15
CA THR A 153 7.89 -7.26 0.90
C THR A 153 8.10 -8.01 2.22
N PRO A 154 7.48 -7.57 3.35
CA PRO A 154 7.84 -8.05 4.69
C PRO A 154 7.83 -9.57 4.84
N GLY A 155 6.71 -10.24 4.56
CA GLY A 155 6.59 -11.69 4.80
C GLY A 155 7.67 -12.54 4.10
N ARG A 156 7.98 -12.29 2.80
CA ARG A 156 9.04 -13.05 2.09
C ARG A 156 10.44 -12.73 2.61
N LEU A 157 10.66 -11.51 3.07
CA LEU A 157 11.92 -11.16 3.71
C LEU A 157 12.14 -11.97 4.97
N ILE A 158 11.12 -12.10 5.82
CA ILE A 158 11.17 -12.91 7.03
C ILE A 158 11.47 -14.37 6.72
N ASP A 159 10.84 -14.98 5.70
CA ASP A 159 11.14 -16.35 5.26
C ASP A 159 12.64 -16.54 5.00
N HIS A 160 13.27 -15.58 4.31
CA HIS A 160 14.71 -15.64 4.02
C HIS A 160 15.58 -15.35 5.23
N MET A 161 15.16 -14.45 6.14
CA MET A 161 15.86 -14.16 7.39
C MET A 161 15.87 -15.39 8.30
N GLU A 162 14.73 -16.01 8.55
CA GLU A 162 14.59 -17.22 9.39
C GLU A 162 15.36 -18.41 8.82
N SER A 163 15.45 -18.49 7.49
CA SER A 163 16.26 -19.51 6.82
C SER A 163 17.76 -19.19 6.82
N GLY A 164 18.23 -18.11 7.46
CA GLY A 164 19.63 -17.70 7.52
C GLY A 164 20.22 -17.33 6.17
N LYS A 165 19.41 -16.78 5.24
CA LYS A 165 19.83 -16.40 3.90
C LYS A 165 20.24 -14.94 3.78
N ILE A 166 19.90 -14.14 4.78
CA ILE A 166 20.20 -12.72 4.86
C ILE A 166 20.78 -12.42 6.24
N ASP A 167 21.82 -11.63 6.27
CA ASP A 167 22.49 -11.13 7.46
C ASP A 167 22.54 -9.60 7.35
N PHE A 168 21.88 -8.91 8.27
CA PHE A 168 21.80 -7.44 8.31
C PHE A 168 22.94 -6.77 9.08
N SER A 169 23.97 -7.50 9.49
CA SER A 169 25.11 -6.93 10.27
C SER A 169 25.79 -5.76 9.56
N GLN A 170 25.70 -5.68 8.23
CA GLN A 170 26.29 -4.62 7.40
C GLN A 170 25.24 -3.58 6.91
N LEU A 171 24.02 -3.61 7.44
CA LEU A 171 22.97 -2.69 7.01
C LEU A 171 23.24 -1.28 7.52
N GLU A 172 23.34 -0.33 6.59
CA GLU A 172 23.57 1.08 6.86
C GLU A 172 22.31 1.93 6.74
N ILE A 173 21.36 1.51 5.88
CA ILE A 173 20.15 2.28 5.56
C ILE A 173 18.93 1.37 5.55
N LEU A 174 17.88 1.77 6.27
CA LEU A 174 16.56 1.16 6.26
C LEU A 174 15.54 2.17 5.72
N VAL A 175 14.77 1.78 4.71
CA VAL A 175 13.68 2.58 4.17
C VAL A 175 12.37 1.82 4.32
N LEU A 176 11.34 2.50 4.82
CA LEU A 176 9.96 2.05 4.78
C LEU A 176 9.20 2.94 3.80
N ASP A 177 8.83 2.40 2.63
CA ASP A 177 8.05 3.15 1.65
C ASP A 177 6.58 2.72 1.70
N GLU A 178 5.67 3.69 1.66
CA GLU A 178 4.23 3.53 1.92
C GLU A 178 3.97 2.80 3.25
N ALA A 179 4.56 3.33 4.35
CA ALA A 179 4.48 2.71 5.68
C ALA A 179 3.03 2.58 6.18
N ASP A 180 2.18 3.58 5.95
CA ASP A 180 0.75 3.53 6.24
C ASP A 180 0.08 2.31 5.59
N ARG A 181 0.45 1.99 4.37
CA ARG A 181 -0.09 0.85 3.64
C ARG A 181 0.37 -0.49 4.19
N MET A 182 1.62 -0.57 4.64
CA MET A 182 2.11 -1.79 5.30
C MET A 182 1.33 -2.06 6.58
N LEU A 183 1.01 -1.03 7.35
CA LEU A 183 0.21 -1.16 8.57
C LEU A 183 -1.25 -1.54 8.28
N ASP A 184 -1.88 -0.92 7.27
CA ASP A 184 -3.23 -1.29 6.80
C ASP A 184 -3.33 -2.76 6.37
N MET A 185 -2.23 -3.32 5.86
CA MET A 185 -2.14 -4.72 5.45
C MET A 185 -1.80 -5.67 6.60
N GLY A 186 -1.62 -5.15 7.82
CA GLY A 186 -1.34 -5.94 9.02
C GLY A 186 0.12 -6.35 9.21
N PHE A 187 1.07 -5.69 8.51
CA PHE A 187 2.50 -6.01 8.60
C PHE A 187 3.22 -5.38 9.79
N ILE A 188 2.50 -4.89 10.80
CA ILE A 188 3.14 -4.19 11.94
C ILE A 188 4.15 -5.09 12.67
N ASP A 189 3.75 -6.31 13.01
CA ASP A 189 4.60 -7.27 13.72
C ASP A 189 5.78 -7.72 12.84
N ASP A 190 5.54 -7.89 11.53
CA ASP A 190 6.58 -8.22 10.57
C ASP A 190 7.64 -7.12 10.47
N ILE A 191 7.21 -5.86 10.42
CA ILE A 191 8.11 -4.69 10.38
C ILE A 191 8.92 -4.62 11.67
N GLU A 192 8.31 -4.77 12.84
CA GLU A 192 9.00 -4.74 14.13
C GLU A 192 10.05 -5.85 14.23
N LYS A 193 9.72 -7.05 13.77
CA LYS A 193 10.65 -8.19 13.70
C LYS A 193 11.84 -7.92 12.78
N ILE A 194 11.61 -7.32 11.61
CA ILE A 194 12.66 -6.96 10.65
C ILE A 194 13.55 -5.87 11.26
N VAL A 195 12.96 -4.82 11.82
CA VAL A 195 13.67 -3.70 12.45
C VAL A 195 14.57 -4.19 13.58
N ALA A 196 14.07 -5.09 14.43
CA ALA A 196 14.85 -5.69 15.54
C ALA A 196 16.06 -6.51 15.07
N ALA A 197 16.05 -7.01 13.83
CA ALA A 197 17.16 -7.75 13.24
C ALA A 197 18.21 -6.85 12.56
N THR A 198 18.01 -5.54 12.51
CA THR A 198 18.91 -4.57 11.87
C THR A 198 19.74 -3.78 12.88
N PRO A 199 20.96 -3.31 12.54
CA PRO A 199 21.80 -2.55 13.46
C PRO A 199 21.14 -1.26 13.97
N ASP A 200 21.42 -0.90 15.21
CA ASP A 200 20.87 0.34 15.81
C ASP A 200 21.46 1.64 15.24
N ASN A 201 22.68 1.59 14.70
CA ASN A 201 23.36 2.75 14.12
C ASN A 201 23.04 3.01 12.65
N ARG A 202 22.01 2.31 12.09
CA ARG A 202 21.51 2.55 10.74
C ARG A 202 20.83 3.91 10.62
N GLN A 203 20.81 4.46 9.43
CA GLN A 203 19.91 5.55 9.05
C GLN A 203 18.54 4.98 8.71
N THR A 204 17.46 5.55 9.26
CA THR A 204 16.09 5.11 9.01
C THR A 204 15.29 6.21 8.30
N MET A 205 14.68 5.88 7.15
CA MET A 205 13.87 6.80 6.37
C MET A 205 12.46 6.21 6.22
N LEU A 206 11.45 6.90 6.74
CA LEU A 206 10.07 6.47 6.64
C LEU A 206 9.29 7.41 5.73
N PHE A 207 8.68 6.85 4.70
CA PHE A 207 7.82 7.54 3.73
C PHE A 207 6.39 7.04 3.86
N SER A 208 5.46 7.97 4.03
CA SER A 208 4.04 7.66 4.22
C SER A 208 3.18 8.79 3.66
N ALA A 209 1.91 8.54 3.37
CA ALA A 209 0.96 9.60 3.07
C ALA A 209 0.49 10.29 4.37
N THR A 210 0.48 9.56 5.49
CA THR A 210 0.10 10.05 6.81
C THR A 210 1.17 9.72 7.84
N LEU A 211 1.40 10.62 8.81
CA LEU A 211 2.33 10.40 9.94
C LEU A 211 1.61 10.39 11.29
N ASP A 212 0.28 10.29 11.27
CA ASP A 212 -0.56 10.32 12.46
C ASP A 212 -0.84 8.91 13.00
N GLY A 213 -1.37 8.84 14.22
CA GLY A 213 -1.89 7.61 14.82
C GLY A 213 -0.84 6.49 14.93
N VAL A 214 -1.17 5.32 14.38
CA VAL A 214 -0.33 4.11 14.48
C VAL A 214 1.00 4.28 13.74
N VAL A 215 0.98 4.91 12.56
CA VAL A 215 2.18 5.19 11.75
C VAL A 215 3.15 6.08 12.54
N GLY A 216 2.66 7.18 13.13
CA GLY A 216 3.48 8.08 13.92
C GLY A 216 4.04 7.42 15.19
N ASN A 217 3.28 6.52 15.82
CA ASN A 217 3.76 5.75 16.96
C ASN A 217 4.90 4.79 16.58
N MET A 218 4.74 4.06 15.49
CA MET A 218 5.79 3.19 14.97
C MET A 218 7.03 4.00 14.57
N ALA A 219 6.83 5.09 13.82
CA ALA A 219 7.90 5.95 13.36
C ALA A 219 8.80 6.42 14.52
N ARG A 220 8.20 6.90 15.62
CA ARG A 220 8.96 7.35 16.82
C ARG A 220 9.77 6.23 17.48
N ARG A 221 9.37 4.96 17.34
CA ARG A 221 10.10 3.82 17.91
C ARG A 221 11.30 3.40 17.07
N ILE A 222 11.23 3.58 15.76
CA ILE A 222 12.23 3.06 14.82
C ILE A 222 13.23 4.11 14.32
N THR A 223 12.99 5.41 14.61
CA THR A 223 13.85 6.51 14.18
C THR A 223 14.49 7.24 15.38
N LYS A 224 15.64 7.86 15.14
CA LYS A 224 16.42 8.64 16.13
C LYS A 224 16.51 10.09 15.68
N ASP A 225 15.92 11.01 16.44
CA ASP A 225 15.89 12.45 16.14
C ASP A 225 15.61 12.76 14.65
N PRO A 226 14.47 12.28 14.11
CA PRO A 226 14.22 12.34 12.68
C PRO A 226 13.93 13.77 12.22
N GLN A 227 14.41 14.11 11.04
CA GLN A 227 13.93 15.28 10.33
C GLN A 227 12.53 15.01 9.78
N VAL A 228 11.55 15.78 10.23
CA VAL A 228 10.17 15.68 9.75
C VAL A 228 10.01 16.57 8.51
N ILE A 229 9.68 15.96 7.39
CA ILE A 229 9.42 16.62 6.12
C ILE A 229 7.96 16.39 5.77
N GLN A 230 7.18 17.45 5.81
CA GLN A 230 5.77 17.41 5.43
C GLN A 230 5.58 18.22 4.16
N ILE A 231 5.41 17.52 3.06
CA ILE A 231 5.02 18.18 1.82
C ILE A 231 3.52 18.37 1.89
N VAL A 232 3.12 19.44 2.55
CA VAL A 232 1.74 19.91 2.48
C VAL A 232 1.55 20.41 1.05
N SER A 233 1.07 19.56 0.17
CA SER A 233 0.57 20.10 -1.09
C SER A 233 -0.60 20.99 -0.73
N ALA A 234 -0.47 22.24 -1.11
CA ALA A 234 -1.57 23.18 -1.07
C ALA A 234 -2.86 22.49 -1.55
N THR A 235 -3.97 22.90 -1.05
CA THR A 235 -5.35 22.45 -1.22
C THR A 235 -5.79 22.07 -2.66
N ASN A 236 -4.89 22.18 -3.64
CA ASN A 236 -5.16 22.09 -5.08
C ASN A 236 -4.75 20.76 -5.74
N ARG A 237 -4.66 19.67 -5.01
CA ARG A 237 -3.97 18.43 -5.43
C ARG A 237 -4.69 17.55 -6.42
N HIS A 238 -5.93 17.83 -6.63
CA HIS A 238 -6.74 17.10 -7.61
C HIS A 238 -7.35 18.05 -8.63
N GLU A 239 -6.76 19.25 -8.80
CA GLU A 239 -7.20 20.21 -9.83
C GLU A 239 -7.20 19.59 -11.22
N ASN A 240 -6.24 18.70 -11.48
CA ASN A 240 -6.17 17.95 -12.72
C ASN A 240 -7.15 16.76 -12.79
N ILE A 241 -7.89 16.46 -11.69
CA ILE A 241 -8.82 15.34 -11.65
C ILE A 241 -10.23 15.86 -11.45
N THR A 242 -11.03 15.78 -12.50
CA THR A 242 -12.46 16.05 -12.41
C THR A 242 -13.13 14.94 -11.62
N GLN A 243 -13.73 15.28 -10.47
CA GLN A 243 -14.38 14.31 -9.59
C GLN A 243 -15.88 14.44 -9.68
N LYS A 244 -16.60 13.31 -9.77
CA LYS A 244 -18.06 13.26 -9.87
C LYS A 244 -18.63 12.12 -9.03
N VAL A 245 -19.83 12.32 -8.49
CA VAL A 245 -20.63 11.30 -7.81
C VAL A 245 -21.92 11.10 -8.58
N HIS A 246 -22.24 9.86 -8.91
CA HIS A 246 -23.55 9.48 -9.44
C HIS A 246 -24.24 8.58 -8.42
N PHE A 247 -25.47 8.97 -8.01
CA PHE A 247 -26.29 8.11 -7.19
C PHE A 247 -26.98 7.04 -8.04
N VAL A 248 -27.02 5.82 -7.50
CA VAL A 248 -27.62 4.65 -8.16
C VAL A 248 -28.65 3.99 -7.25
N ASP A 249 -29.74 3.47 -7.82
CA ASP A 249 -30.82 2.84 -7.07
C ASP A 249 -30.51 1.39 -6.70
N ASP A 250 -29.98 0.64 -7.65
CA ASP A 250 -29.71 -0.78 -7.54
C ASP A 250 -28.52 -1.23 -8.40
N LEU A 251 -28.19 -2.52 -8.33
CA LEU A 251 -27.09 -3.13 -9.06
C LEU A 251 -27.27 -3.04 -10.59
N SER A 252 -28.51 -3.19 -11.08
CA SER A 252 -28.79 -3.11 -12.53
C SER A 252 -28.54 -1.70 -13.05
N HIS A 253 -29.01 -0.68 -12.30
CA HIS A 253 -28.73 0.72 -12.61
C HIS A 253 -27.24 1.01 -12.59
N LYS A 254 -26.53 0.55 -11.53
CA LYS A 254 -25.08 0.69 -11.37
C LYS A 254 -24.31 0.12 -12.57
N ASN A 255 -24.68 -1.07 -13.02
CA ASN A 255 -24.05 -1.74 -14.15
C ASN A 255 -24.29 -1.00 -15.48
N ARG A 256 -25.54 -0.60 -15.77
CA ARG A 256 -25.86 0.16 -16.98
C ARG A 256 -25.13 1.50 -17.03
N LEU A 257 -25.08 2.20 -15.91
CA LEU A 257 -24.37 3.46 -15.82
C LEU A 257 -22.86 3.26 -16.00
N LEU A 258 -22.27 2.20 -15.42
CA LEU A 258 -20.87 1.85 -15.67
C LEU A 258 -20.60 1.65 -17.16
N ASP A 259 -21.42 0.88 -17.85
CA ASP A 259 -21.26 0.62 -19.28
C ASP A 259 -21.34 1.90 -20.12
N HIS A 260 -22.23 2.83 -19.73
CA HIS A 260 -22.33 4.13 -20.38
C HIS A 260 -21.07 4.98 -20.15
N LEU A 261 -20.60 5.08 -18.91
CA LEU A 261 -19.40 5.86 -18.56
C LEU A 261 -18.13 5.32 -19.23
N LEU A 262 -18.02 4.02 -19.41
CA LEU A 262 -16.88 3.39 -20.08
C LEU A 262 -16.90 3.54 -21.61
N ARG A 263 -18.00 4.07 -22.21
CA ARG A 263 -18.11 4.41 -23.63
C ARG A 263 -17.81 5.87 -23.92
N ASP A 264 -17.43 6.65 -22.90
CA ASP A 264 -17.03 8.05 -23.07
C ASP A 264 -15.86 8.14 -24.06
N GLU A 265 -15.97 9.03 -25.03
CA GLU A 265 -14.95 9.22 -26.09
C GLU A 265 -13.61 9.67 -25.53
N THR A 266 -13.62 10.35 -24.38
CA THR A 266 -12.40 10.82 -23.71
C THR A 266 -11.70 9.73 -22.90
N MET A 267 -12.32 8.55 -22.74
CA MET A 267 -11.78 7.42 -22.01
C MET A 267 -10.82 6.61 -22.87
N ASP A 268 -9.52 6.76 -22.62
CA ASP A 268 -8.50 5.89 -23.19
C ASP A 268 -8.39 4.60 -22.38
N GLN A 269 -8.02 4.71 -21.11
CA GLN A 269 -7.94 3.58 -20.18
C GLN A 269 -8.60 3.92 -18.83
N ALA A 270 -9.26 2.94 -18.24
CA ALA A 270 -9.93 3.08 -16.96
C ALA A 270 -9.50 2.03 -15.94
N VAL A 271 -9.51 2.43 -14.66
CA VAL A 271 -9.49 1.49 -13.52
C VAL A 271 -10.83 1.56 -12.81
N VAL A 272 -11.48 0.40 -12.67
CA VAL A 272 -12.75 0.22 -11.96
C VAL A 272 -12.44 -0.45 -10.62
N PHE A 273 -12.70 0.22 -9.52
CA PHE A 273 -12.45 -0.28 -8.17
C PHE A 273 -13.66 -0.99 -7.59
N THR A 274 -13.47 -2.22 -7.13
CA THR A 274 -14.48 -3.06 -6.48
C THR A 274 -14.07 -3.47 -5.08
N ALA A 275 -15.05 -3.79 -4.23
CA ALA A 275 -14.81 -4.17 -2.86
C ALA A 275 -14.25 -5.58 -2.71
N THR A 276 -14.62 -6.52 -3.60
CA THR A 276 -14.23 -7.93 -3.49
C THR A 276 -13.55 -8.47 -4.73
N LYS A 277 -12.75 -9.52 -4.56
CA LYS A 277 -12.08 -10.24 -5.64
C LYS A 277 -13.08 -10.87 -6.62
N ARG A 278 -14.16 -11.44 -6.06
CA ARG A 278 -15.24 -12.05 -6.86
C ARG A 278 -15.94 -11.03 -7.75
N ASP A 279 -16.21 -9.83 -7.22
CA ASP A 279 -16.80 -8.75 -8.01
C ASP A 279 -15.84 -8.28 -9.12
N ALA A 280 -14.52 -8.28 -8.84
CA ALA A 280 -13.54 -7.94 -9.87
C ALA A 280 -13.61 -8.89 -11.07
N ASP A 281 -13.63 -10.20 -10.82
CA ASP A 281 -13.79 -11.20 -11.90
C ASP A 281 -15.13 -11.05 -12.60
N MET A 282 -16.23 -11.01 -11.86
CA MET A 282 -17.58 -10.96 -12.38
C MET A 282 -17.82 -9.71 -13.25
N ILE A 283 -17.34 -8.55 -12.84
CA ILE A 283 -17.48 -7.31 -13.60
C ILE A 283 -16.58 -7.33 -14.83
N ALA A 284 -15.35 -7.83 -14.73
CA ALA A 284 -14.45 -7.95 -15.88
C ALA A 284 -15.05 -8.87 -16.95
N ASP A 285 -15.60 -10.03 -16.56
CA ASP A 285 -16.26 -10.98 -17.48
C ASP A 285 -17.49 -10.34 -18.13
N ARG A 286 -18.33 -9.66 -17.34
CA ARG A 286 -19.51 -8.95 -17.84
C ARG A 286 -19.12 -7.87 -18.86
N LEU A 287 -18.08 -7.11 -18.57
CA LEU A 287 -17.59 -6.06 -19.48
C LEU A 287 -17.03 -6.65 -20.78
N ASN A 288 -16.34 -7.79 -20.72
CA ASN A 288 -15.85 -8.49 -21.92
C ASN A 288 -17.03 -8.96 -22.79
N ILE A 289 -18.10 -9.50 -22.18
CA ILE A 289 -19.33 -9.87 -22.91
C ILE A 289 -19.97 -8.62 -23.56
N ALA A 290 -19.89 -7.47 -22.89
CA ALA A 290 -20.41 -6.20 -23.41
C ALA A 290 -19.48 -5.54 -24.47
N GLY A 291 -18.37 -6.19 -24.84
CA GLY A 291 -17.45 -5.76 -25.90
C GLY A 291 -16.31 -4.84 -25.43
N PHE A 292 -16.10 -4.71 -24.12
CA PHE A 292 -14.94 -3.96 -23.61
C PHE A 292 -13.71 -4.87 -23.50
N ALA A 293 -12.52 -4.33 -23.74
CA ALA A 293 -11.26 -5.02 -23.45
C ALA A 293 -10.95 -4.91 -21.94
N ALA A 294 -11.60 -5.74 -21.12
CA ALA A 294 -11.50 -5.69 -19.67
C ALA A 294 -10.69 -6.86 -19.10
N ALA A 295 -10.01 -6.64 -17.97
CA ALA A 295 -9.32 -7.67 -17.22
C ALA A 295 -9.42 -7.42 -15.73
N ALA A 296 -9.54 -8.50 -14.93
CA ALA A 296 -9.52 -8.43 -13.47
C ALA A 296 -8.09 -8.34 -12.93
N LEU A 297 -7.94 -7.69 -11.75
CA LEU A 297 -6.71 -7.67 -10.98
C LEU A 297 -7.00 -7.76 -9.49
N HIS A 298 -6.66 -8.88 -8.86
CA HIS A 298 -6.90 -9.12 -7.44
C HIS A 298 -5.86 -10.06 -6.81
N GLY A 299 -5.91 -10.19 -5.48
CA GLY A 299 -4.87 -10.87 -4.71
C GLY A 299 -4.74 -12.39 -4.97
N ASP A 300 -5.79 -13.06 -5.44
CA ASP A 300 -5.78 -14.51 -5.68
C ASP A 300 -5.14 -14.89 -7.03
N MET A 301 -4.89 -13.91 -7.88
CA MET A 301 -4.22 -14.16 -9.17
C MET A 301 -2.75 -14.55 -8.97
N HIS A 302 -2.31 -15.54 -9.73
CA HIS A 302 -0.88 -15.86 -9.82
C HIS A 302 -0.09 -14.68 -10.37
N GLN A 303 1.16 -14.47 -9.87
CA GLN A 303 1.98 -13.33 -10.25
C GLN A 303 2.19 -13.21 -11.78
N GLY A 304 2.33 -14.34 -12.48
CA GLY A 304 2.45 -14.33 -13.93
C GLY A 304 1.20 -13.80 -14.66
N ALA A 305 0.01 -14.09 -14.12
CA ALA A 305 -1.24 -13.55 -14.66
C ALA A 305 -1.35 -12.04 -14.37
N ARG A 306 -1.03 -11.60 -13.15
CA ARG A 306 -0.99 -10.17 -12.79
C ARG A 306 -0.07 -9.38 -13.70
N ASN A 307 1.14 -9.88 -13.93
CA ASN A 307 2.11 -9.22 -14.82
C ASN A 307 1.58 -9.13 -16.25
N ARG A 308 0.98 -10.21 -16.79
CA ARG A 308 0.37 -10.18 -18.13
C ARG A 308 -0.75 -9.16 -18.25
N THR A 309 -1.63 -9.08 -17.25
CA THR A 309 -2.71 -8.08 -17.21
C THR A 309 -2.16 -6.65 -17.22
N LEU A 310 -1.17 -6.36 -16.36
CA LEU A 310 -0.55 -5.02 -16.30
C LEU A 310 0.23 -4.68 -17.57
N ASP A 311 0.93 -5.64 -18.14
CA ASP A 311 1.63 -5.45 -19.42
C ASP A 311 0.65 -5.29 -20.58
N GLY A 312 -0.48 -6.00 -20.56
CA GLY A 312 -1.58 -5.80 -21.49
C GLY A 312 -2.16 -4.38 -21.41
N MET A 313 -2.30 -3.86 -20.20
CA MET A 313 -2.76 -2.48 -19.99
C MET A 313 -1.73 -1.46 -20.51
N ARG A 314 -0.44 -1.61 -20.18
CA ARG A 314 0.62 -0.72 -20.69
C ARG A 314 0.70 -0.69 -22.22
N ARG A 315 0.37 -1.80 -22.88
CA ARG A 315 0.33 -1.93 -24.36
C ARG A 315 -1.00 -1.54 -24.98
N GLY A 316 -1.98 -1.08 -24.20
CA GLY A 316 -3.32 -0.72 -24.69
C GLY A 316 -4.22 -1.89 -25.08
N GLN A 317 -3.78 -3.13 -24.83
CA GLN A 317 -4.58 -4.35 -25.08
C GLN A 317 -5.71 -4.52 -24.06
N VAL A 318 -5.51 -4.06 -22.82
CA VAL A 318 -6.52 -3.95 -21.78
C VAL A 318 -6.86 -2.47 -21.65
N ARG A 319 -8.13 -2.12 -21.87
CA ARG A 319 -8.62 -0.76 -21.71
C ARG A 319 -9.28 -0.52 -20.36
N VAL A 320 -9.88 -1.56 -19.78
CA VAL A 320 -10.57 -1.47 -18.48
C VAL A 320 -9.96 -2.48 -17.51
N LEU A 321 -9.35 -1.99 -16.47
CA LEU A 321 -8.83 -2.82 -15.39
C LEU A 321 -9.82 -2.82 -14.23
N VAL A 322 -10.40 -3.97 -13.89
CA VAL A 322 -11.29 -4.12 -12.73
C VAL A 322 -10.46 -4.65 -11.56
N ALA A 323 -10.32 -3.87 -10.50
CA ALA A 323 -9.35 -4.20 -9.46
C ALA A 323 -9.86 -3.95 -8.03
N THR A 324 -9.31 -4.72 -7.08
CA THR A 324 -9.44 -4.44 -5.65
C THR A 324 -8.34 -3.46 -5.19
N ASP A 325 -8.57 -2.73 -4.10
CA ASP A 325 -7.59 -1.77 -3.55
C ASP A 325 -6.19 -2.37 -3.40
N VAL A 326 -6.10 -3.54 -2.75
CA VAL A 326 -4.83 -4.21 -2.50
C VAL A 326 -4.06 -4.51 -3.79
N ALA A 327 -4.78 -4.92 -4.82
CA ALA A 327 -4.16 -5.31 -6.09
C ALA A 327 -3.82 -4.12 -6.99
N ALA A 328 -4.60 -3.05 -6.91
CA ALA A 328 -4.37 -1.82 -7.68
C ALA A 328 -3.29 -0.91 -7.06
N ARG A 329 -2.88 -1.19 -5.82
CA ARG A 329 -1.78 -0.47 -5.19
C ARG A 329 -0.47 -0.69 -5.95
N GLY A 330 0.30 0.36 -6.12
CA GLY A 330 1.56 0.30 -6.84
C GLY A 330 1.43 0.19 -8.38
N ILE A 331 0.22 0.21 -8.94
CA ILE A 331 0.07 0.27 -10.40
C ILE A 331 0.56 1.63 -10.89
N ASP A 332 1.54 1.60 -11.78
CA ASP A 332 2.00 2.74 -12.52
C ASP A 332 1.76 2.53 -14.01
N VAL A 333 0.64 3.09 -14.47
CA VAL A 333 0.23 3.13 -15.87
C VAL A 333 -0.19 4.56 -16.17
N PRO A 334 0.68 5.34 -16.83
CA PRO A 334 0.46 6.77 -17.03
C PRO A 334 -0.68 7.10 -18.02
N THR A 335 -1.17 6.11 -18.74
CA THR A 335 -2.24 6.23 -19.74
C THR A 335 -3.65 6.13 -19.17
N ILE A 336 -3.80 5.88 -17.86
CA ILE A 336 -5.11 5.85 -17.20
C ILE A 336 -5.71 7.25 -17.17
N THR A 337 -6.81 7.44 -17.92
CA THR A 337 -7.58 8.68 -17.98
C THR A 337 -8.73 8.68 -16.99
N HIS A 338 -9.30 7.52 -16.70
CA HIS A 338 -10.50 7.40 -15.86
C HIS A 338 -10.30 6.46 -14.67
N VAL A 339 -10.84 6.86 -13.53
CA VAL A 339 -11.00 6.02 -12.34
C VAL A 339 -12.48 5.94 -12.00
N VAL A 340 -13.00 4.75 -11.91
CA VAL A 340 -14.39 4.52 -11.48
C VAL A 340 -14.38 3.79 -10.14
N ASN A 341 -14.83 4.45 -9.08
CA ASN A 341 -15.15 3.79 -7.82
C ASN A 341 -16.51 3.11 -7.98
N TYR A 342 -16.50 1.87 -8.49
CA TYR A 342 -17.70 1.06 -8.56
C TYR A 342 -18.25 0.84 -7.17
N ASP A 343 -17.40 0.49 -6.21
CA ASP A 343 -17.71 0.52 -4.79
C ASP A 343 -16.86 1.58 -4.10
N LEU A 344 -17.48 2.35 -3.18
CA LEU A 344 -16.75 3.32 -2.37
C LEU A 344 -15.71 2.62 -1.48
N PRO A 345 -14.56 3.23 -1.27
CA PRO A 345 -13.56 2.71 -0.34
C PRO A 345 -14.08 2.79 1.10
N LYS A 346 -13.59 1.88 1.94
CA LYS A 346 -13.91 1.86 3.38
C LYS A 346 -13.31 3.06 4.12
N PHE A 347 -12.12 3.47 3.71
CA PHE A 347 -11.37 4.59 4.31
C PHE A 347 -11.24 5.73 3.31
N PRO A 348 -11.39 7.00 3.77
CA PRO A 348 -11.24 8.17 2.91
C PRO A 348 -9.86 8.28 2.25
N GLU A 349 -8.83 7.80 2.92
CA GLU A 349 -7.45 7.78 2.43
C GLU A 349 -7.34 6.95 1.13
N ASP A 350 -8.04 5.82 1.08
CA ASP A 350 -8.07 4.96 -0.11
C ASP A 350 -8.69 5.67 -1.31
N TYR A 351 -9.67 6.55 -1.08
CA TYR A 351 -10.23 7.37 -2.15
C TYR A 351 -9.16 8.19 -2.86
N VAL A 352 -8.32 8.88 -2.10
CA VAL A 352 -7.22 9.69 -2.64
C VAL A 352 -6.24 8.83 -3.44
N HIS A 353 -5.92 7.65 -2.92
CA HIS A 353 -5.02 6.71 -3.60
C HIS A 353 -5.62 6.12 -4.88
N ARG A 354 -6.93 5.90 -4.91
CA ARG A 354 -7.65 5.41 -6.11
C ARG A 354 -7.65 6.48 -7.19
N ILE A 355 -8.11 7.70 -6.88
CA ILE A 355 -8.19 8.77 -7.88
C ILE A 355 -6.80 9.18 -8.37
N GLY A 356 -5.76 9.07 -7.54
CA GLY A 356 -4.37 9.29 -7.93
C GLY A 356 -3.80 8.24 -8.91
N ARG A 357 -4.62 7.28 -9.41
CA ARG A 357 -4.25 6.42 -10.54
C ARG A 357 -4.41 7.15 -11.88
N THR A 358 -5.21 8.20 -11.94
CA THR A 358 -5.30 9.13 -13.08
C THR A 358 -4.68 10.49 -12.76
N GLY A 359 -4.68 11.43 -13.69
CA GLY A 359 -4.13 12.77 -13.49
C GLY A 359 -2.60 12.81 -13.30
N ARG A 360 -1.87 11.81 -13.79
CA ARG A 360 -0.41 11.72 -13.63
C ARG A 360 0.36 12.46 -14.71
N ALA A 361 1.59 12.84 -14.37
CA ALA A 361 2.50 13.53 -15.30
C ALA A 361 1.90 14.80 -15.91
N GLY A 362 1.12 15.57 -15.13
CA GLY A 362 0.50 16.81 -15.58
C GLY A 362 -0.70 16.65 -16.52
N ARG A 363 -1.19 15.42 -16.72
CA ARG A 363 -2.39 15.14 -17.53
C ARG A 363 -3.66 15.37 -16.70
N ASN A 364 -4.75 15.65 -17.40
CA ASN A 364 -6.08 15.68 -16.78
C ASN A 364 -6.61 14.25 -16.60
N GLY A 365 -7.41 14.04 -15.55
CA GLY A 365 -8.06 12.80 -15.26
C GLY A 365 -9.50 12.98 -14.83
N THR A 366 -10.29 11.90 -14.90
CA THR A 366 -11.68 11.87 -14.44
C THR A 366 -11.83 10.77 -13.39
N ALA A 367 -12.44 11.10 -12.25
CA ALA A 367 -12.76 10.18 -11.18
C ALA A 367 -14.27 10.18 -10.92
N VAL A 368 -14.89 9.04 -11.11
CA VAL A 368 -16.34 8.88 -10.94
C VAL A 368 -16.62 7.89 -9.81
N SER A 369 -17.58 8.22 -8.94
CA SER A 369 -18.01 7.33 -7.86
C SER A 369 -19.49 6.96 -8.06
N LEU A 370 -19.77 5.66 -8.12
CA LEU A 370 -21.12 5.10 -8.19
C LEU A 370 -21.61 4.79 -6.79
N VAL A 371 -22.55 5.56 -6.29
CA VAL A 371 -22.90 5.59 -4.87
C VAL A 371 -24.34 5.16 -4.66
N ASN A 372 -24.56 4.15 -3.82
CA ASN A 372 -25.90 3.84 -3.34
C ASN A 372 -26.37 4.93 -2.36
N HIS A 373 -27.66 5.19 -2.31
CA HIS A 373 -28.23 6.19 -1.39
C HIS A 373 -27.86 5.95 0.09
N ALA A 374 -27.71 4.68 0.50
CA ALA A 374 -27.27 4.32 1.86
C ALA A 374 -25.83 4.74 2.17
N GLU A 375 -25.00 4.90 1.13
CA GLU A 375 -23.56 5.24 1.25
C GLU A 375 -23.28 6.75 1.26
N GLY A 376 -24.31 7.60 1.20
CA GLY A 376 -24.16 9.05 1.17
C GLY A 376 -23.32 9.62 2.34
N MET A 377 -23.32 8.95 3.50
CA MET A 377 -22.46 9.33 4.62
C MET A 377 -20.97 9.07 4.37
N ASN A 378 -20.65 8.06 3.56
CA ASN A 378 -19.27 7.77 3.18
C ASN A 378 -18.74 8.86 2.23
N VAL A 379 -19.54 9.35 1.31
CA VAL A 379 -19.19 10.52 0.47
C VAL A 379 -18.86 11.72 1.35
N LYS A 380 -19.68 12.04 2.36
CA LYS A 380 -19.42 13.14 3.30
C LYS A 380 -18.11 12.96 4.09
N ARG A 381 -17.75 11.72 4.44
CA ARG A 381 -16.47 11.43 5.10
C ARG A 381 -15.30 11.71 4.17
N ILE A 382 -15.40 11.30 2.90
CA ILE A 382 -14.41 11.57 1.85
C ILE A 382 -14.27 13.09 1.63
N GLU A 383 -15.37 13.81 1.46
CA GLU A 383 -15.38 15.28 1.29
C GLU A 383 -14.72 16.00 2.48
N ARG A 384 -14.98 15.55 3.70
CA ARG A 384 -14.36 16.11 4.92
C ARG A 384 -12.86 15.85 4.96
N PHE A 385 -12.42 14.66 4.58
CA PHE A 385 -11.02 14.27 4.56
C PHE A 385 -10.25 15.02 3.47
N THR A 386 -10.79 15.07 2.27
CA THR A 386 -10.17 15.74 1.12
C THR A 386 -10.31 17.27 1.18
N LYS A 387 -11.15 17.77 2.07
CA LYS A 387 -11.56 19.20 2.17
C LYS A 387 -12.11 19.74 0.84
N GLN A 388 -12.67 18.87 0.02
CA GLN A 388 -13.26 19.20 -1.28
C GLN A 388 -14.69 18.68 -1.34
N THR A 389 -15.57 19.44 -1.97
CA THR A 389 -16.93 19.03 -2.28
C THR A 389 -16.94 18.31 -3.62
N ILE A 390 -17.44 17.08 -3.66
CA ILE A 390 -17.52 16.31 -4.91
C ILE A 390 -18.90 16.57 -5.52
N PRO A 391 -18.97 17.16 -6.74
CA PRO A 391 -20.27 17.46 -7.37
C PRO A 391 -21.04 16.15 -7.65
N VAL A 392 -22.36 16.21 -7.37
CA VAL A 392 -23.28 15.17 -7.80
C VAL A 392 -23.66 15.47 -9.24
N ASP A 393 -23.45 14.51 -10.12
CA ASP A 393 -23.77 14.59 -11.52
C ASP A 393 -24.84 13.56 -11.89
N VAL A 394 -25.66 13.85 -12.89
CA VAL A 394 -26.74 12.97 -13.34
C VAL A 394 -26.63 12.84 -14.85
N VAL A 395 -26.50 11.63 -15.33
CA VAL A 395 -26.47 11.34 -16.77
C VAL A 395 -27.89 11.21 -17.28
N VAL A 396 -28.20 11.90 -18.36
CA VAL A 396 -29.51 11.83 -19.02
C VAL A 396 -29.84 10.41 -19.44
N GLY A 397 -31.01 9.91 -19.01
CA GLY A 397 -31.44 8.53 -19.24
C GLY A 397 -30.95 7.53 -18.17
N PHE A 398 -30.18 7.99 -17.19
CA PHE A 398 -29.72 7.22 -16.04
C PHE A 398 -30.03 7.95 -14.72
N GLU A 399 -31.12 8.69 -14.67
CA GLU A 399 -31.53 9.39 -13.47
C GLU A 399 -31.93 8.38 -12.37
N PRO A 400 -31.45 8.59 -11.12
CA PRO A 400 -31.90 7.75 -10.02
C PRO A 400 -33.37 8.03 -9.69
N LYS A 401 -34.13 7.01 -9.41
CA LYS A 401 -35.56 7.11 -9.00
C LYS A 401 -35.72 7.87 -7.69
N ARG A 402 -34.70 7.81 -6.83
CA ARG A 402 -34.65 8.57 -5.57
C ARG A 402 -33.77 9.78 -5.75
N SER A 403 -34.26 10.96 -5.36
CA SER A 403 -33.44 12.16 -5.35
C SER A 403 -32.20 11.98 -4.46
N ALA A 404 -31.07 12.52 -4.89
CA ALA A 404 -29.87 12.58 -4.06
C ALA A 404 -30.18 13.18 -2.67
N PRO A 405 -29.56 12.70 -1.58
CA PRO A 405 -29.77 13.28 -0.26
C PRO A 405 -29.53 14.79 -0.31
N ALA A 406 -30.51 15.59 0.13
CA ALA A 406 -30.42 17.04 0.13
C ALA A 406 -29.12 17.45 0.85
N ARG A 407 -28.26 18.20 0.17
CA ARG A 407 -27.12 18.85 0.81
C ARG A 407 -27.69 19.92 1.74
N THR A 408 -27.71 19.67 3.05
CA THR A 408 -27.90 20.75 4.01
C THR A 408 -26.72 21.70 3.82
N SER A 409 -26.95 22.80 3.10
CA SER A 409 -26.04 23.95 3.12
C SER A 409 -25.74 24.23 4.59
N ALA A 410 -24.48 24.37 4.94
CA ALA A 410 -24.08 24.90 6.23
C ALA A 410 -24.91 26.16 6.47
N ARG A 411 -25.81 26.10 7.48
CA ARG A 411 -26.50 27.32 7.96
C ARG A 411 -25.38 28.29 8.34
N THR A 412 -25.06 29.19 7.43
CA THR A 412 -24.37 30.42 7.77
C THR A 412 -25.15 31.01 8.95
N GLY A 413 -24.45 31.20 10.05
CA GLY A 413 -25.03 31.69 11.30
C GLY A 413 -25.92 32.88 11.09
N ALA A 414 -27.21 32.66 11.17
CA ALA A 414 -28.17 33.73 11.42
C ALA A 414 -27.95 34.16 12.87
N GLY A 415 -27.47 35.37 13.02
CA GLY A 415 -27.16 36.01 14.28
C GLY A 415 -28.25 35.85 15.32
N TRP A 416 -27.83 35.41 16.47
CA TRP A 416 -28.61 35.54 17.70
C TRP A 416 -28.78 37.03 18.00
N LYS A 417 -30.01 37.56 17.75
CA LYS A 417 -30.40 38.86 18.24
C LYS A 417 -30.87 38.68 19.68
N PRO A 418 -30.33 39.40 20.67
CA PRO A 418 -30.92 39.48 22.01
C PRO A 418 -32.20 40.30 21.91
N GLY A 419 -33.34 39.65 22.08
CA GLY A 419 -34.63 40.32 22.20
C GLY A 419 -34.88 40.76 23.64
N ASP A 420 -35.20 42.04 23.77
CA ASP A 420 -35.58 42.77 24.98
C ASP A 420 -36.70 42.11 25.77
N GLY A 421 -36.57 42.28 27.09
CA GLY A 421 -37.47 41.74 28.07
C GLY A 421 -38.83 42.44 28.20
N ARG A 422 -39.60 41.86 28.97
CA ARG A 422 -40.72 42.27 29.85
C ARG A 422 -41.94 41.37 29.69
N ASN A 423 -42.23 40.54 30.65
CA ASN A 423 -43.20 40.78 31.68
C ASN A 423 -43.38 39.58 32.63
N ALA A 424 -43.56 39.95 33.86
CA ALA A 424 -43.71 39.14 35.02
C ALA A 424 -45.08 38.38 35.10
N ALA A 425 -45.03 37.20 35.72
CA ALA A 425 -45.97 36.71 36.66
C ALA A 425 -45.48 35.46 37.40
N LYS A 426 -45.31 35.59 38.71
CA LYS A 426 -45.19 34.53 39.72
C LYS A 426 -46.60 34.19 40.21
N PRO A 427 -46.79 33.25 41.15
CA PRO A 427 -46.19 31.97 41.46
C PRO A 427 -47.26 30.87 41.74
N GLY A 428 -46.82 29.63 41.77
CA GLY A 428 -47.60 28.51 42.27
C GLY A 428 -46.69 27.47 42.91
N GLN A 429 -46.58 27.62 44.26
CA GLN A 429 -46.04 26.62 45.17
C GLN A 429 -46.90 25.37 45.24
N ARG A 430 -46.31 24.22 45.32
CA ARG A 430 -46.66 23.05 46.16
C ARG A 430 -45.51 22.06 46.04
N SER A 431 -44.68 22.00 47.03
CA SER A 431 -44.57 21.27 48.30
C SER A 431 -44.53 19.74 48.15
N PHE A 432 -43.38 19.24 48.50
CA PHE A 432 -43.03 18.13 49.36
C PHE A 432 -43.81 16.81 49.27
N SER A 433 -43.07 15.71 49.05
CA SER A 433 -42.82 14.74 50.13
C SER A 433 -41.92 13.62 49.70
N LYS A 434 -40.79 13.50 50.40
CA LYS A 434 -40.12 12.23 50.68
C LYS A 434 -40.93 11.47 51.72
N PRO A 435 -40.82 10.18 51.83
CA PRO A 435 -40.45 9.61 53.11
C PRO A 435 -39.20 8.69 53.04
N ASN A 436 -38.40 8.91 54.03
CA ASN A 436 -37.44 7.99 54.61
C ASN A 436 -38.18 6.85 55.32
N ALA A 437 -37.59 5.64 55.38
CA ALA A 437 -37.20 4.96 56.64
C ALA A 437 -37.01 3.48 56.37
N THR A 438 -35.79 3.00 56.51
CA THR A 438 -35.35 2.08 57.60
C THR A 438 -36.13 0.77 57.78
N GLY A 439 -35.40 -0.33 57.67
CA GLY A 439 -35.81 -1.62 58.13
C GLY A 439 -34.76 -2.68 57.83
N SER A 440 -33.89 -2.87 58.84
CA SER A 440 -32.91 -3.98 58.95
C SER A 440 -33.62 -5.32 59.10
N ARG A 441 -32.96 -6.38 58.67
CA ARG A 441 -32.62 -7.65 59.36
C ARG A 441 -32.49 -8.79 58.41
N GLU A 442 -31.24 -9.30 58.43
CA GLU A 442 -30.85 -10.61 58.93
C GLU A 442 -31.39 -11.84 58.21
N GLY A 443 -30.45 -12.62 57.71
CA GLY A 443 -30.33 -13.98 58.13
C GLY A 443 -30.40 -15.04 57.05
N GLY A 444 -29.33 -15.86 56.98
CA GLY A 444 -29.35 -17.19 56.40
C GLY A 444 -28.65 -17.35 55.06
N GLY A 445 -27.54 -17.68 55.06
CA GLY A 445 -26.57 -18.74 55.13
C GLY A 445 -27.10 -20.11 54.77
N PHE A 446 -26.68 -20.65 53.61
CA PHE A 446 -26.48 -22.07 53.51
C PHE A 446 -25.41 -22.39 52.44
N ARG A 447 -24.41 -23.11 52.89
CA ARG A 447 -23.40 -23.86 52.12
C ARG A 447 -24.05 -25.12 51.55
N SER A 448 -23.49 -25.65 50.47
CA SER A 448 -23.14 -27.05 50.17
C SER A 448 -22.60 -27.07 48.72
N GLU A 449 -21.35 -27.39 48.53
CA GLU A 449 -20.71 -28.70 48.45
C GLU A 449 -21.31 -29.62 47.39
N GLY A 450 -20.41 -30.08 46.51
CA GLY A 450 -20.54 -31.35 45.86
C GLY A 450 -20.17 -31.40 44.38
N GLY A 451 -18.92 -31.72 44.04
CA GLY A 451 -18.57 -32.33 42.75
C GLY A 451 -19.18 -33.76 42.67
N PRO A 452 -18.89 -34.59 41.68
CA PRO A 452 -17.53 -34.91 41.24
C PRO A 452 -17.35 -35.18 39.72
N ARG A 453 -16.08 -35.35 39.40
CA ARG A 453 -15.53 -35.99 38.21
C ARG A 453 -16.20 -37.31 37.81
N ARG A 454 -16.27 -37.55 36.51
CA ARG A 454 -16.17 -38.91 35.96
C ARG A 454 -15.33 -38.91 34.68
N GLU A 455 -14.21 -39.60 34.77
CA GLU A 455 -13.40 -40.19 33.72
C GLU A 455 -14.16 -41.35 33.04
N GLY A 456 -13.81 -41.61 31.80
CA GLY A 456 -14.17 -42.83 31.05
C GLY A 456 -13.57 -42.72 29.66
N SER A 457 -12.37 -43.04 29.43
CA SER A 457 -11.66 -44.24 28.95
C SER A 457 -12.50 -45.10 28.02
N GLY A 458 -12.02 -45.25 26.79
CA GLY A 458 -12.51 -46.17 25.80
C GLY A 458 -11.78 -46.01 24.49
N GLY A 459 -10.64 -46.65 24.41
CA GLY A 459 -9.87 -46.94 23.25
C GLY A 459 -10.50 -48.05 22.42
N TYR A 460 -10.30 -47.97 21.12
CA TYR A 460 -10.27 -49.16 20.26
C TYR A 460 -9.16 -49.03 19.22
N ARG A 461 -8.36 -50.07 19.23
CA ARG A 461 -7.29 -50.46 18.32
C ARG A 461 -7.86 -51.09 17.05
N GLY A 462 -7.05 -51.10 16.01
CA GLY A 462 -7.02 -52.11 14.95
C GLY A 462 -7.41 -51.56 13.63
N SER A 463 -6.76 -51.77 12.54
CA SER A 463 -5.66 -52.59 12.09
C SER A 463 -5.47 -52.30 10.61
N ASN A 464 -4.20 -52.19 10.20
CA ASN A 464 -3.83 -52.35 8.76
C ASN A 464 -4.02 -53.81 8.33
N PRO A 465 -4.25 -54.13 7.07
CA PRO A 465 -3.18 -54.76 6.29
C PRO A 465 -3.12 -54.35 4.81
N ARG A 466 -1.93 -54.12 4.35
CA ARG A 466 -1.05 -54.75 3.36
C ARG A 466 -1.65 -55.37 2.09
N SER A 467 -0.91 -55.03 0.99
CA SER A 467 -0.52 -55.78 -0.21
C SER A 467 -1.59 -55.88 -1.31
N SER A 468 -1.23 -55.70 -2.57
CA SER A 468 -0.18 -56.31 -3.39
C SER A 468 -0.15 -55.63 -4.79
N GLU A 469 1.04 -55.51 -5.35
CA GLU A 469 1.47 -56.00 -6.68
C GLU A 469 0.48 -55.69 -7.84
N GLY A 470 0.88 -55.11 -8.90
CA GLY A 470 2.00 -55.21 -9.80
C GLY A 470 1.46 -55.03 -11.20
N ALA A 471 2.15 -54.31 -12.03
CA ALA A 471 2.38 -54.68 -13.45
C ALA A 471 3.04 -53.53 -14.23
N ARG A 472 4.26 -53.80 -14.60
CA ARG A 472 4.99 -53.17 -15.69
C ARG A 472 4.25 -53.37 -17.01
N ARG A 473 4.20 -52.38 -17.86
CA ARG A 473 4.33 -52.55 -19.33
C ARG A 473 5.00 -51.31 -19.91
N SER A 474 6.19 -51.57 -20.44
CA SER A 474 6.93 -50.79 -21.41
C SER A 474 6.38 -50.97 -22.81
N PHE A 475 6.49 -49.94 -23.62
CA PHE A 475 6.63 -49.93 -25.10
C PHE A 475 6.62 -48.44 -25.46
N GLY A 476 7.63 -47.81 -26.09
CA GLY A 476 8.41 -48.15 -27.24
C GLY A 476 8.01 -47.21 -28.39
N ASP A 477 8.96 -46.32 -28.73
CA ASP A 477 9.20 -45.67 -30.00
C ASP A 477 8.05 -45.21 -30.91
N ARG A 478 7.95 -43.91 -31.12
CA ARG A 478 8.31 -43.19 -32.39
C ARG A 478 8.38 -41.70 -32.15
#